data_e787f032351aa1c8ab19bce4cd017c8c
#
_entry.id   e787f032351aa1c8ab19bce4cd017c8c
#
_cell.length_a   1.000
_cell.length_b   1.000
_cell.length_c   1.000
_cell.angle_alpha   90.00
_cell.angle_beta   90.00
_cell.angle_gamma   90.00
#
_symmetry.space_group_name_H-M   'P 1'
#
loop_
_entity.id
_entity.type
_entity.pdbx_description
1 polymer ?
#
loop_
_entity_poly.entity_id
_entity_poly.type
_entity_poly.pdbx_seq_one_letter_code
_entity_poly.pdbx_strand_id
1 'polypeptide(L)'
;MNNKQVLRSAAWFGTTDKNGFMYRSWMKNQGIPDHEFQGKPIIGICNTWSELTPCNAHFRKIAEHVKKGILEAGGYPVEFPVFSNGESNLRPTAMFTRNLASMDVEEAIRGNPIDGVVLLTGCDKTTPALLMGAASCDIPAIVVTGGPMLNGKHKGKDIGAGTIVWQMHEELKAGKIDLNEFLSAESGMSRSVGTCNTMGTASTMACMAEALGTSLPHNAAIPAVDSRRYVLAHLSGMRIVDMVHEDLRLSKILTKEAFENAIKVNAAIGGSTNAVIHLKAIAGRIGVDLQLDDWNRVGRGMPTIVDLQPSGRFLMEEFYYSGGLPAVIRRMGEANLLPHPQALTVNGQTIWENCQQSPIYNDEVIRKIDNPIRQDGGMCILRGNLAPKGAVLKPSAATPELMKHRGRAVVFENFDDYKARINDPDLDVDETCILVMKNAGPKGYPGMAEVGNMGLPPKILAKGITDMVRISDARMSGTAYGTVVLHVAPEAMAGGPLAVVQNGDFIELDAYAGKLHLEVSDEELKQRLENLAPPAPPSFIGGYRKLYVEHVLQADEGCDFDFLVGCRGSEVPRHSH
;
A
#
# COMPACT_ATOMS: atom_id res chain seq x y z
N MET A 1 -1.70 -36.72 -24.94
CA MET A 1 -2.90 -36.71 -24.07
C MET A 1 -2.80 -35.45 -23.22
N ASN A 2 -3.63 -34.44 -23.48
CA ASN A 2 -3.67 -33.25 -22.63
C ASN A 2 -4.18 -33.68 -21.25
N ASN A 3 -3.31 -33.70 -20.25
CA ASN A 3 -3.74 -33.74 -18.86
C ASN A 3 -4.53 -32.44 -18.59
N LYS A 4 -5.86 -32.49 -18.78
CA LYS A 4 -6.72 -31.40 -18.33
C LYS A 4 -6.54 -31.29 -16.82
N GLN A 5 -6.06 -30.15 -16.35
CA GLN A 5 -5.96 -29.87 -14.93
C GLN A 5 -7.32 -30.12 -14.27
N VAL A 6 -7.33 -30.82 -13.14
CA VAL A 6 -8.54 -31.05 -12.38
C VAL A 6 -8.92 -29.74 -11.68
N LEU A 7 -10.07 -29.19 -12.03
CA LEU A 7 -10.60 -27.98 -11.39
C LEU A 7 -10.83 -28.23 -9.89
N ARG A 8 -10.47 -27.27 -9.05
CA ARG A 8 -10.73 -27.34 -7.60
C ARG A 8 -12.24 -27.44 -7.32
N SER A 9 -13.05 -26.72 -8.08
CA SER A 9 -14.52 -26.74 -8.01
C SER A 9 -15.13 -28.11 -8.33
N ALA A 10 -14.42 -28.99 -9.04
CA ALA A 10 -14.87 -30.35 -9.32
C ALA A 10 -15.10 -31.17 -8.03
N ALA A 11 -14.40 -30.84 -6.96
CA ALA A 11 -14.61 -31.48 -5.66
C ALA A 11 -15.97 -31.13 -5.01
N TRP A 12 -16.64 -30.06 -5.47
CA TRP A 12 -18.00 -29.68 -5.09
C TRP A 12 -19.03 -30.16 -6.11
N PHE A 13 -18.82 -29.85 -7.40
CA PHE A 13 -19.84 -30.00 -8.43
C PHE A 13 -19.73 -31.32 -9.21
N GLY A 14 -18.56 -31.96 -9.18
CA GLY A 14 -18.27 -33.17 -9.97
C GLY A 14 -18.67 -34.51 -9.30
N THR A 15 -19.05 -34.50 -8.02
CA THR A 15 -19.42 -35.72 -7.29
C THR A 15 -20.93 -36.02 -7.43
N THR A 16 -21.29 -37.32 -7.36
CA THR A 16 -22.67 -37.82 -7.47
C THR A 16 -23.27 -38.22 -6.12
N ASP A 17 -22.56 -37.93 -5.02
CA ASP A 17 -22.99 -38.19 -3.67
C ASP A 17 -23.99 -37.13 -3.16
N LYS A 18 -24.42 -37.26 -1.88
CA LYS A 18 -25.36 -36.31 -1.24
C LYS A 18 -24.82 -34.87 -1.22
N ASN A 19 -23.48 -34.69 -1.08
CA ASN A 19 -22.86 -33.37 -1.01
C ASN A 19 -22.91 -32.70 -2.39
N GLY A 20 -22.50 -33.40 -3.45
CA GLY A 20 -22.59 -32.89 -4.83
C GLY A 20 -24.03 -32.59 -5.23
N PHE A 21 -25.01 -33.44 -4.82
CA PHE A 21 -26.44 -33.15 -5.00
C PHE A 21 -26.80 -31.79 -4.39
N MET A 22 -26.42 -31.57 -3.12
CA MET A 22 -26.72 -30.35 -2.39
C MET A 22 -26.06 -29.14 -3.08
N TYR A 23 -24.76 -29.19 -3.36
CA TYR A 23 -24.03 -28.08 -3.97
C TYR A 23 -24.64 -27.67 -5.32
N ARG A 24 -24.91 -28.59 -6.22
CA ARG A 24 -25.55 -28.31 -7.51
C ARG A 24 -26.97 -27.80 -7.37
N SER A 25 -27.75 -28.36 -6.41
CA SER A 25 -29.12 -27.90 -6.14
C SER A 25 -29.18 -26.43 -5.71
N TRP A 26 -28.23 -26.02 -4.86
CA TRP A 26 -28.15 -24.63 -4.41
C TRP A 26 -27.65 -23.66 -5.49
N MET A 27 -26.92 -24.11 -6.48
CA MET A 27 -26.64 -23.30 -7.67
C MET A 27 -27.91 -23.09 -8.50
N LYS A 28 -28.71 -24.14 -8.66
CA LYS A 28 -29.96 -24.11 -9.43
C LYS A 28 -31.03 -23.22 -8.82
N ASN A 29 -31.07 -23.06 -7.49
CA ASN A 29 -32.04 -22.18 -6.84
C ASN A 29 -31.89 -20.69 -7.23
N GLN A 30 -30.71 -20.32 -7.76
CA GLN A 30 -30.45 -18.99 -8.33
C GLN A 30 -30.85 -18.87 -9.81
N GLY A 31 -31.47 -19.91 -10.39
CA GLY A 31 -31.83 -19.96 -11.80
C GLY A 31 -30.68 -20.35 -12.73
N ILE A 32 -29.59 -20.92 -12.17
CA ILE A 32 -28.39 -21.30 -12.93
C ILE A 32 -28.50 -22.75 -13.41
N PRO A 33 -28.54 -23.00 -14.73
CA PRO A 33 -28.60 -24.36 -15.26
C PRO A 33 -27.24 -25.07 -15.16
N ASP A 34 -27.26 -26.40 -15.08
CA ASP A 34 -26.05 -27.24 -14.88
C ASP A 34 -24.91 -26.93 -15.85
N HIS A 35 -25.19 -26.70 -17.13
CA HIS A 35 -24.18 -26.46 -18.16
C HIS A 35 -23.42 -25.12 -17.99
N GLU A 36 -23.93 -24.22 -17.15
CA GLU A 36 -23.27 -22.94 -16.87
C GLU A 36 -22.10 -23.08 -15.90
N PHE A 37 -22.13 -24.01 -14.96
CA PHE A 37 -21.12 -24.14 -13.93
C PHE A 37 -20.41 -25.51 -13.88
N GLN A 38 -21.06 -26.60 -14.32
CA GLN A 38 -20.44 -27.92 -14.30
C GLN A 38 -19.33 -28.05 -15.34
N GLY A 39 -18.13 -28.42 -14.88
CA GLY A 39 -16.97 -28.65 -15.73
C GLY A 39 -16.34 -27.37 -16.32
N LYS A 40 -16.77 -26.20 -15.90
CA LYS A 40 -16.16 -24.91 -16.22
C LYS A 40 -15.37 -24.36 -15.03
N PRO A 41 -14.31 -23.58 -15.25
CA PRO A 41 -13.65 -22.83 -14.19
C PRO A 41 -14.63 -21.90 -13.48
N ILE A 42 -14.70 -22.01 -12.17
CA ILE A 42 -15.48 -21.11 -11.31
C ILE A 42 -14.56 -19.96 -10.88
N ILE A 43 -14.87 -18.76 -11.34
CA ILE A 43 -14.05 -17.59 -11.07
C ILE A 43 -14.73 -16.69 -10.05
N GLY A 44 -14.09 -16.53 -8.90
CA GLY A 44 -14.52 -15.60 -7.89
C GLY A 44 -14.23 -14.15 -8.33
N ILE A 45 -15.17 -13.24 -8.11
CA ILE A 45 -14.95 -11.80 -8.21
C ILE A 45 -15.02 -11.23 -6.79
N CYS A 46 -13.85 -11.03 -6.21
CA CYS A 46 -13.69 -10.48 -4.86
C CYS A 46 -13.91 -8.97 -4.93
N ASN A 47 -15.09 -8.49 -4.55
CA ASN A 47 -15.50 -7.10 -4.75
C ASN A 47 -15.49 -6.31 -3.44
N THR A 48 -14.63 -5.29 -3.38
CA THR A 48 -14.57 -4.32 -2.28
C THR A 48 -15.47 -3.10 -2.50
N TRP A 49 -16.53 -3.23 -3.30
CA TRP A 49 -17.51 -2.16 -3.46
C TRP A 49 -18.12 -1.75 -2.13
N SER A 50 -18.22 -0.44 -1.90
CA SER A 50 -18.94 0.12 -0.75
C SER A 50 -19.21 1.61 -0.97
N GLU A 51 -20.38 2.08 -0.55
CA GLU A 51 -20.69 3.52 -0.49
C GLU A 51 -19.94 4.20 0.67
N LEU A 52 -19.52 3.43 1.69
CA LEU A 52 -18.68 3.92 2.78
C LEU A 52 -17.22 4.14 2.37
N THR A 53 -16.82 3.60 1.21
CA THR A 53 -15.48 3.74 0.65
C THR A 53 -15.58 4.40 -0.74
N PRO A 54 -15.59 5.73 -0.82
CA PRO A 54 -15.82 6.45 -2.09
C PRO A 54 -14.88 6.05 -3.22
N CYS A 55 -13.61 5.70 -2.88
CA CYS A 55 -12.63 5.20 -3.85
C CYS A 55 -13.10 3.94 -4.61
N ASN A 56 -14.00 3.13 -4.02
CA ASN A 56 -14.46 1.85 -4.54
C ASN A 56 -15.93 1.89 -4.99
N ALA A 57 -16.59 3.04 -4.93
CA ALA A 57 -18.03 3.17 -5.18
C ALA A 57 -18.47 2.74 -6.59
N HIS A 58 -17.57 2.71 -7.56
CA HIS A 58 -17.83 2.33 -8.96
C HIS A 58 -17.59 0.86 -9.28
N PHE A 59 -17.19 0.03 -8.32
CA PHE A 59 -16.74 -1.35 -8.58
C PHE A 59 -17.85 -2.31 -9.04
N ARG A 60 -19.11 -2.04 -8.78
CA ARG A 60 -20.21 -2.79 -9.39
C ARG A 60 -20.13 -2.77 -10.91
N LYS A 61 -19.84 -1.59 -11.50
CA LYS A 61 -19.69 -1.44 -12.93
C LYS A 61 -18.44 -2.16 -13.48
N ILE A 62 -17.33 -2.13 -12.75
CA ILE A 62 -16.12 -2.89 -13.11
C ILE A 62 -16.43 -4.39 -13.10
N ALA A 63 -17.10 -4.89 -12.04
CA ALA A 63 -17.47 -6.29 -11.91
C ALA A 63 -18.29 -6.82 -13.09
N GLU A 64 -19.23 -6.01 -13.63
CA GLU A 64 -20.02 -6.38 -14.81
C GLU A 64 -19.14 -6.63 -16.06
N HIS A 65 -18.07 -5.85 -16.24
CA HIS A 65 -17.14 -6.06 -17.35
C HIS A 65 -16.25 -7.30 -17.13
N VAL A 66 -15.82 -7.55 -15.89
CA VAL A 66 -15.10 -8.77 -15.52
C VAL A 66 -15.97 -10.00 -15.80
N LYS A 67 -17.24 -10.01 -15.37
CA LYS A 67 -18.18 -11.12 -15.63
C LYS A 67 -18.29 -11.44 -17.11
N LYS A 68 -18.42 -10.39 -17.97
CA LYS A 68 -18.49 -10.59 -19.43
C LYS A 68 -17.24 -11.29 -19.96
N GLY A 69 -16.04 -10.86 -19.54
CA GLY A 69 -14.80 -11.49 -19.96
C GLY A 69 -14.68 -12.97 -19.50
N ILE A 70 -15.09 -13.27 -18.27
CA ILE A 70 -15.09 -14.64 -17.73
C ILE A 70 -16.02 -15.54 -18.56
N LEU A 71 -17.24 -15.08 -18.85
CA LEU A 71 -18.22 -15.82 -19.63
C LEU A 71 -17.74 -16.05 -21.07
N GLU A 72 -17.17 -15.02 -21.72
CA GLU A 72 -16.60 -15.11 -23.06
C GLU A 72 -15.48 -16.14 -23.14
N ALA A 73 -14.63 -16.24 -22.13
CA ALA A 73 -13.55 -17.22 -22.04
C ALA A 73 -13.99 -18.64 -21.59
N GLY A 74 -15.30 -18.83 -21.35
CA GLY A 74 -15.86 -20.15 -20.99
C GLY A 74 -15.78 -20.50 -19.49
N GLY A 75 -15.47 -19.54 -18.62
CA GLY A 75 -15.60 -19.66 -17.17
C GLY A 75 -16.99 -19.31 -16.67
N TYR A 76 -17.23 -19.50 -15.37
CA TYR A 76 -18.44 -19.06 -14.70
C TYR A 76 -18.10 -18.08 -13.55
N PRO A 77 -18.61 -16.82 -13.59
CA PRO A 77 -18.31 -15.82 -12.59
C PRO A 77 -19.21 -15.95 -11.35
N VAL A 78 -18.61 -15.88 -10.15
CA VAL A 78 -19.31 -15.75 -8.87
C VAL A 78 -18.77 -14.51 -8.14
N GLU A 79 -19.60 -13.48 -8.03
CA GLU A 79 -19.23 -12.27 -7.32
C GLU A 79 -19.57 -12.41 -5.83
N PHE A 80 -18.63 -12.01 -4.97
CA PHE A 80 -18.81 -11.99 -3.53
C PHE A 80 -18.22 -10.71 -2.91
N PRO A 81 -18.90 -10.14 -1.90
CA PRO A 81 -18.39 -8.96 -1.19
C PRO A 81 -17.32 -9.36 -0.19
N VAL A 82 -16.40 -8.44 0.04
CA VAL A 82 -15.45 -8.49 1.15
C VAL A 82 -15.35 -7.12 1.80
N PHE A 83 -14.81 -7.06 3.02
CA PHE A 83 -14.69 -5.82 3.77
C PHE A 83 -13.93 -4.75 2.96
N SER A 84 -14.53 -3.56 2.84
CA SER A 84 -13.98 -2.43 2.09
C SER A 84 -13.30 -1.43 3.03
N ASN A 85 -11.99 -1.24 2.86
CA ASN A 85 -11.16 -0.36 3.70
C ASN A 85 -10.97 1.00 3.03
N GLY A 86 -11.70 2.02 3.48
CA GLY A 86 -11.60 3.39 2.95
C GLY A 86 -10.81 4.33 3.86
N GLU A 87 -9.59 4.74 3.51
CA GLU A 87 -8.78 5.63 4.35
C GLU A 87 -9.43 6.99 4.59
N SER A 88 -10.23 7.50 3.64
CA SER A 88 -10.90 8.79 3.79
C SER A 88 -11.84 8.84 4.99
N ASN A 89 -12.65 7.81 5.20
CA ASN A 89 -13.77 7.84 6.14
C ASN A 89 -13.61 6.86 7.32
N LEU A 90 -12.90 5.76 7.13
CA LEU A 90 -12.76 4.72 8.15
C LEU A 90 -11.81 5.17 9.28
N ARG A 91 -12.22 5.00 10.55
CA ARG A 91 -11.43 5.34 11.74
C ARG A 91 -11.22 4.12 12.64
N PRO A 92 -10.07 4.03 13.34
CA PRO A 92 -9.02 5.04 13.45
C PRO A 92 -8.22 5.24 12.15
N THR A 93 -8.04 4.25 11.33
CA THR A 93 -7.37 4.22 10.01
C THR A 93 -7.73 2.93 9.29
N ALA A 94 -7.74 2.92 7.96
CA ALA A 94 -7.98 1.71 7.17
C ALA A 94 -6.92 0.61 7.41
N MET A 95 -5.72 0.97 7.85
CA MET A 95 -4.69 0.01 8.21
C MET A 95 -5.10 -0.89 9.39
N PHE A 96 -5.91 -0.40 10.32
CA PHE A 96 -6.42 -1.18 11.44
C PHE A 96 -7.19 -2.42 10.97
N THR A 97 -7.95 -2.29 9.89
CA THR A 97 -8.79 -3.38 9.35
C THR A 97 -8.19 -4.10 8.15
N ARG A 98 -6.94 -3.77 7.72
CA ARG A 98 -6.27 -4.43 6.58
C ARG A 98 -6.17 -5.94 6.77
N ASN A 99 -5.74 -6.38 7.96
CA ASN A 99 -5.57 -7.81 8.24
C ASN A 99 -6.94 -8.50 8.36
N LEU A 100 -7.95 -7.86 8.94
CA LEU A 100 -9.32 -8.38 8.98
C LEU A 100 -9.86 -8.62 7.56
N ALA A 101 -9.71 -7.64 6.66
CA ALA A 101 -10.12 -7.79 5.27
C ALA A 101 -9.35 -8.92 4.56
N SER A 102 -8.06 -9.10 4.86
CA SER A 102 -7.28 -10.21 4.29
C SER A 102 -7.74 -11.59 4.77
N MET A 103 -8.21 -11.70 6.02
CA MET A 103 -8.81 -12.92 6.55
C MET A 103 -10.14 -13.24 5.86
N ASP A 104 -10.99 -12.22 5.68
CA ASP A 104 -12.27 -12.34 4.97
C ASP A 104 -12.07 -12.87 3.54
N VAL A 105 -11.11 -12.29 2.80
CA VAL A 105 -10.72 -12.75 1.46
C VAL A 105 -10.22 -14.20 1.47
N GLU A 106 -9.30 -14.53 2.38
CA GLU A 106 -8.73 -15.88 2.49
C GLU A 106 -9.81 -16.93 2.73
N GLU A 107 -10.68 -16.71 3.71
CA GLU A 107 -11.70 -17.68 4.06
C GLU A 107 -12.81 -17.75 3.00
N ALA A 108 -13.17 -16.64 2.36
CA ALA A 108 -14.10 -16.65 1.23
C ALA A 108 -13.56 -17.50 0.06
N ILE A 109 -12.26 -17.40 -0.27
CA ILE A 109 -11.64 -18.20 -1.33
C ILE A 109 -11.55 -19.67 -0.91
N ARG A 110 -11.04 -19.96 0.28
CA ARG A 110 -10.79 -21.33 0.74
C ARG A 110 -12.06 -22.13 0.92
N GLY A 111 -13.09 -21.53 1.53
CA GLY A 111 -14.35 -22.19 1.87
C GLY A 111 -15.29 -22.44 0.68
N ASN A 112 -15.04 -21.86 -0.48
CA ASN A 112 -15.95 -21.89 -1.62
C ASN A 112 -15.33 -22.57 -2.86
N PRO A 113 -16.14 -23.03 -3.82
CA PRO A 113 -15.69 -23.76 -5.02
C PRO A 113 -15.09 -22.81 -6.08
N ILE A 114 -14.04 -22.07 -5.73
CA ILE A 114 -13.38 -21.07 -6.58
C ILE A 114 -12.09 -21.65 -7.15
N ASP A 115 -11.92 -21.66 -8.47
CA ASP A 115 -10.74 -22.14 -9.18
C ASP A 115 -9.72 -21.03 -9.43
N GLY A 116 -10.19 -19.80 -9.58
CA GLY A 116 -9.38 -18.60 -9.74
C GLY A 116 -10.14 -17.37 -9.26
N VAL A 117 -9.46 -16.27 -8.99
CA VAL A 117 -10.09 -15.06 -8.43
C VAL A 117 -9.63 -13.77 -9.10
N VAL A 118 -10.57 -12.88 -9.38
CA VAL A 118 -10.31 -11.48 -9.76
C VAL A 118 -10.46 -10.62 -8.50
N LEU A 119 -9.43 -9.87 -8.16
CA LEU A 119 -9.36 -9.02 -6.99
C LEU A 119 -9.66 -7.57 -7.40
N LEU A 120 -10.86 -7.07 -7.10
CA LEU A 120 -11.23 -5.67 -7.35
C LEU A 120 -10.75 -4.80 -6.20
N THR A 121 -9.69 -4.04 -6.45
CA THR A 121 -8.98 -3.24 -5.45
C THR A 121 -8.97 -1.75 -5.79
N GLY A 122 -8.87 -0.87 -4.80
CA GLY A 122 -8.85 0.57 -5.06
C GLY A 122 -8.15 1.36 -3.96
N CYS A 123 -8.83 1.67 -2.88
CA CYS A 123 -8.29 2.47 -1.80
C CYS A 123 -7.05 1.82 -1.16
N ASP A 124 -6.25 2.62 -0.51
CA ASP A 124 -4.90 2.36 0.03
C ASP A 124 -4.66 0.95 0.57
N LYS A 125 -5.60 0.44 1.35
CA LYS A 125 -5.43 -0.82 2.10
C LYS A 125 -6.18 -1.99 1.48
N THR A 126 -7.06 -1.74 0.49
CA THR A 126 -7.75 -2.85 -0.20
C THR A 126 -6.81 -3.63 -1.09
N THR A 127 -5.89 -2.96 -1.81
CA THR A 127 -4.92 -3.65 -2.68
C THR A 127 -4.05 -4.63 -1.89
N PRO A 128 -3.34 -4.22 -0.82
CA PRO A 128 -2.54 -5.18 -0.05
C PRO A 128 -3.41 -6.22 0.66
N ALA A 129 -4.58 -5.86 1.20
CA ALA A 129 -5.45 -6.81 1.92
C ALA A 129 -5.89 -7.97 1.02
N LEU A 130 -6.35 -7.68 -0.20
CA LEU A 130 -6.80 -8.71 -1.12
C LEU A 130 -5.65 -9.58 -1.63
N LEU A 131 -4.50 -8.97 -1.95
CA LEU A 131 -3.31 -9.73 -2.33
C LEU A 131 -2.80 -10.63 -1.20
N MET A 132 -2.82 -10.16 0.06
CA MET A 132 -2.45 -10.96 1.23
C MET A 132 -3.36 -12.19 1.37
N GLY A 133 -4.69 -12.00 1.30
CA GLY A 133 -5.66 -13.08 1.40
C GLY A 133 -5.53 -14.11 0.26
N ALA A 134 -5.41 -13.64 -0.98
CA ALA A 134 -5.23 -14.51 -2.15
C ALA A 134 -3.87 -15.25 -2.13
N ALA A 135 -2.78 -14.57 -1.68
CA ALA A 135 -1.46 -15.16 -1.53
C ALA A 135 -1.44 -16.32 -0.53
N SER A 136 -2.21 -16.20 0.57
CA SER A 136 -2.36 -17.29 1.55
C SER A 136 -3.01 -18.55 0.97
N CYS A 137 -3.87 -18.39 -0.06
CA CYS A 137 -4.57 -19.50 -0.70
C CYS A 137 -3.78 -20.13 -1.85
N ASP A 138 -2.89 -19.39 -2.47
CA ASP A 138 -2.08 -19.78 -3.64
C ASP A 138 -2.90 -20.40 -4.77
N ILE A 139 -3.94 -19.71 -5.23
CA ILE A 139 -4.68 -20.03 -6.44
C ILE A 139 -4.39 -19.01 -7.55
N PRO A 140 -4.74 -19.30 -8.82
CA PRO A 140 -4.72 -18.27 -9.86
C PRO A 140 -5.48 -17.01 -9.43
N ALA A 141 -4.81 -15.86 -9.46
CA ALA A 141 -5.42 -14.60 -9.05
C ALA A 141 -4.89 -13.43 -9.91
N ILE A 142 -5.78 -12.50 -10.26
CA ILE A 142 -5.47 -11.31 -11.03
C ILE A 142 -6.07 -10.06 -10.37
N VAL A 143 -5.31 -8.97 -10.31
CA VAL A 143 -5.73 -7.71 -9.73
C VAL A 143 -6.32 -6.80 -10.80
N VAL A 144 -7.48 -6.21 -10.51
CA VAL A 144 -8.07 -5.11 -11.28
C VAL A 144 -8.27 -3.94 -10.34
N THR A 145 -7.51 -2.86 -10.53
CA THR A 145 -7.66 -1.65 -9.72
C THR A 145 -8.78 -0.76 -10.22
N GLY A 146 -9.36 0.04 -9.33
CA GLY A 146 -10.40 0.99 -9.70
C GLY A 146 -9.92 2.16 -10.55
N GLY A 147 -8.63 2.46 -10.51
CA GLY A 147 -8.02 3.60 -11.18
C GLY A 147 -8.16 4.92 -10.42
N PRO A 148 -7.28 5.89 -10.69
CA PRO A 148 -7.32 7.21 -10.08
C PRO A 148 -8.52 8.03 -10.59
N MET A 149 -9.03 8.95 -9.75
CA MET A 149 -9.97 9.96 -10.20
C MET A 149 -9.30 10.95 -11.16
N LEU A 150 -10.10 11.69 -11.93
CA LEU A 150 -9.63 12.80 -12.78
C LEU A 150 -8.96 13.88 -11.93
N ASN A 151 -8.09 14.67 -12.56
CA ASN A 151 -7.46 15.81 -11.90
C ASN A 151 -8.53 16.75 -11.30
N GLY A 152 -8.36 17.13 -10.03
CA GLY A 152 -9.16 18.19 -9.44
C GLY A 152 -8.92 19.52 -10.17
N LYS A 153 -9.86 20.45 -10.07
CA LYS A 153 -9.77 21.79 -10.68
C LYS A 153 -10.14 22.87 -9.66
N HIS A 154 -9.27 23.86 -9.50
CA HIS A 154 -9.56 25.06 -8.72
C HIS A 154 -8.94 26.29 -9.40
N LYS A 155 -9.75 27.33 -9.65
CA LYS A 155 -9.31 28.57 -10.32
C LYS A 155 -8.53 28.32 -11.63
N GLY A 156 -8.99 27.34 -12.43
CA GLY A 156 -8.36 26.98 -13.71
C GLY A 156 -7.06 26.16 -13.61
N LYS A 157 -6.60 25.84 -12.41
CA LYS A 157 -5.41 25.02 -12.18
C LYS A 157 -5.78 23.60 -11.78
N ASP A 158 -4.90 22.65 -12.07
CA ASP A 158 -4.99 21.29 -11.59
C ASP A 158 -4.60 21.23 -10.11
N ILE A 159 -5.38 20.46 -9.34
CA ILE A 159 -5.16 20.25 -7.93
C ILE A 159 -5.19 18.75 -7.60
N GLY A 160 -4.25 18.31 -6.77
CA GLY A 160 -4.13 16.92 -6.35
C GLY A 160 -4.89 16.61 -5.07
N ALA A 161 -5.57 15.48 -5.03
CA ALA A 161 -6.21 14.98 -3.82
C ALA A 161 -5.17 14.75 -2.71
N GLY A 162 -5.44 15.27 -1.54
CA GLY A 162 -4.55 15.24 -0.39
C GLY A 162 -3.56 16.40 -0.33
N THR A 163 -2.89 16.78 -1.42
CA THR A 163 -1.94 17.91 -1.40
C THR A 163 -2.65 19.24 -1.22
N ILE A 164 -3.75 19.48 -1.94
CA ILE A 164 -4.53 20.72 -1.84
C ILE A 164 -5.16 20.93 -0.44
N VAL A 165 -5.51 19.85 0.26
CA VAL A 165 -6.16 19.93 1.58
C VAL A 165 -5.26 20.65 2.59
N TRP A 166 -3.99 20.28 2.61
CA TRP A 166 -3.01 20.91 3.52
C TRP A 166 -2.81 22.38 3.19
N GLN A 167 -2.62 22.70 1.91
CA GLN A 167 -2.46 24.09 1.46
C GLN A 167 -3.66 24.95 1.83
N MET A 168 -4.87 24.55 1.47
CA MET A 168 -6.09 25.32 1.73
C MET A 168 -6.34 25.50 3.23
N HIS A 169 -6.04 24.47 4.03
CA HIS A 169 -6.18 24.58 5.48
C HIS A 169 -5.22 25.62 6.10
N GLU A 170 -3.96 25.62 5.66
CA GLU A 170 -2.96 26.59 6.11
C GLU A 170 -3.30 28.02 5.65
N GLU A 171 -3.76 28.20 4.41
CA GLU A 171 -4.17 29.49 3.85
C GLU A 171 -5.40 30.06 4.57
N LEU A 172 -6.38 29.19 4.89
CA LEU A 172 -7.56 29.59 5.67
C LEU A 172 -7.16 30.02 7.09
N LYS A 173 -6.31 29.25 7.78
CA LYS A 173 -5.78 29.63 9.11
C LYS A 173 -4.99 30.92 9.08
N ALA A 174 -4.25 31.16 8.01
CA ALA A 174 -3.48 32.40 7.83
C ALA A 174 -4.35 33.58 7.40
N GLY A 175 -5.67 33.40 7.21
CA GLY A 175 -6.58 34.44 6.72
C GLY A 175 -6.30 34.90 5.28
N LYS A 176 -5.58 34.11 4.49
CA LYS A 176 -5.27 34.42 3.09
C LYS A 176 -6.42 34.09 2.14
N ILE A 177 -7.29 33.20 2.54
CA ILE A 177 -8.52 32.83 1.83
C ILE A 177 -9.69 32.84 2.80
N ASP A 178 -10.90 33.02 2.29
CA ASP A 178 -12.13 32.91 3.07
C ASP A 178 -12.72 31.48 3.02
N LEU A 179 -13.78 31.25 3.78
CA LEU A 179 -14.46 29.95 3.84
C LEU A 179 -15.07 29.56 2.49
N ASN A 180 -15.57 30.53 1.69
CA ASN A 180 -16.17 30.24 0.39
C ASN A 180 -15.13 29.72 -0.59
N GLU A 181 -13.93 30.29 -0.58
CA GLU A 181 -12.81 29.81 -1.39
C GLU A 181 -12.37 28.41 -0.95
N PHE A 182 -12.27 28.16 0.36
CA PHE A 182 -11.97 26.83 0.90
C PHE A 182 -12.98 25.78 0.40
N LEU A 183 -14.29 26.05 0.53
CA LEU A 183 -15.35 25.14 0.08
C LEU A 183 -15.38 24.97 -1.45
N SER A 184 -15.01 26.00 -2.20
CA SER A 184 -14.86 25.92 -3.65
C SER A 184 -13.73 24.97 -4.07
N ALA A 185 -12.58 25.04 -3.38
CA ALA A 185 -11.47 24.12 -3.62
C ALA A 185 -11.85 22.67 -3.25
N GLU A 186 -12.53 22.48 -2.10
CA GLU A 186 -13.05 21.18 -1.68
C GLU A 186 -13.96 20.56 -2.75
N SER A 187 -14.91 21.31 -3.27
CA SER A 187 -15.84 20.85 -4.32
C SER A 187 -15.12 20.52 -5.63
N GLY A 188 -14.04 21.25 -5.94
CA GLY A 188 -13.23 21.06 -7.15
C GLY A 188 -12.24 19.89 -7.09
N MET A 189 -11.88 19.42 -5.89
CA MET A 189 -10.86 18.41 -5.70
C MET A 189 -11.27 17.03 -6.22
N SER A 190 -12.48 16.58 -5.95
CA SER A 190 -12.97 15.22 -6.26
C SER A 190 -14.00 15.25 -7.39
N ARG A 191 -13.52 15.32 -8.64
CA ARG A 191 -14.35 15.47 -9.83
C ARG A 191 -14.99 14.21 -10.37
N SER A 192 -14.50 13.05 -9.96
CA SER A 192 -14.98 11.76 -10.43
C SER A 192 -14.84 10.68 -9.36
N VAL A 193 -15.43 9.52 -9.58
CA VAL A 193 -15.09 8.31 -8.86
C VAL A 193 -13.62 7.94 -9.08
N GLY A 194 -13.07 7.09 -8.23
CA GLY A 194 -11.69 6.61 -8.31
C GLY A 194 -10.89 6.86 -7.03
N THR A 195 -9.65 6.43 -7.03
CA THR A 195 -8.72 6.65 -5.93
C THR A 195 -8.08 8.04 -5.99
N CYS A 196 -7.25 8.40 -5.01
CA CYS A 196 -6.47 9.62 -5.08
C CYS A 196 -5.69 9.71 -6.39
N ASN A 197 -5.59 10.90 -6.95
CA ASN A 197 -4.96 11.19 -8.25
C ASN A 197 -3.49 11.66 -8.13
N THR A 198 -2.91 11.59 -6.93
CA THR A 198 -1.48 11.80 -6.66
C THR A 198 -0.75 10.46 -6.53
N MET A 199 0.59 10.46 -6.52
CA MET A 199 1.38 9.27 -6.18
C MET A 199 1.40 9.03 -4.65
N GLY A 200 0.20 8.98 -4.07
CA GLY A 200 -0.06 8.56 -2.71
C GLY A 200 -0.05 7.03 -2.57
N THR A 201 -0.54 6.50 -1.45
CA THR A 201 -0.48 5.06 -1.17
C THR A 201 -1.37 4.24 -2.11
N ALA A 202 -2.56 4.71 -2.48
CA ALA A 202 -3.45 4.00 -3.41
C ALA A 202 -2.80 3.80 -4.78
N SER A 203 -2.28 4.89 -5.40
CA SER A 203 -1.59 4.83 -6.69
C SER A 203 -0.29 4.03 -6.60
N THR A 204 0.48 4.19 -5.51
CA THR A 204 1.67 3.39 -5.26
C THR A 204 1.35 1.90 -5.24
N MET A 205 0.34 1.48 -4.47
CA MET A 205 0.01 0.05 -4.39
C MET A 205 -0.57 -0.51 -5.69
N ALA A 206 -1.28 0.31 -6.47
CA ALA A 206 -1.68 -0.05 -7.84
C ALA A 206 -0.44 -0.29 -8.74
N CYS A 207 0.56 0.60 -8.67
CA CYS A 207 1.84 0.41 -9.37
C CYS A 207 2.61 -0.82 -8.85
N MET A 208 2.58 -1.07 -7.55
CA MET A 208 3.22 -2.28 -6.99
C MET A 208 2.55 -3.57 -7.47
N ALA A 209 1.21 -3.62 -7.52
CA ALA A 209 0.50 -4.78 -8.07
C ALA A 209 0.89 -5.05 -9.54
N GLU A 210 1.06 -4.00 -10.35
CA GLU A 210 1.52 -4.12 -11.74
C GLU A 210 3.00 -4.52 -11.82
N ALA A 211 3.88 -3.93 -10.99
CA ALA A 211 5.30 -4.24 -10.94
C ALA A 211 5.59 -5.66 -10.42
N LEU A 212 4.76 -6.18 -9.51
CA LEU A 212 4.77 -7.57 -9.04
C LEU A 212 4.29 -8.56 -10.11
N GLY A 213 3.75 -8.08 -11.24
CA GLY A 213 3.19 -8.92 -12.30
C GLY A 213 1.80 -9.48 -12.01
N THR A 214 1.09 -9.00 -10.97
CA THR A 214 -0.22 -9.52 -10.56
C THR A 214 -1.40 -8.91 -11.30
N SER A 215 -1.17 -7.99 -12.24
CA SER A 215 -2.19 -7.37 -13.09
C SER A 215 -1.72 -7.24 -14.54
N LEU A 216 -2.67 -7.00 -15.45
CA LEU A 216 -2.32 -6.64 -16.82
C LEU A 216 -1.62 -5.28 -16.87
N PRO A 217 -0.76 -5.02 -17.90
CA PRO A 217 -0.12 -3.73 -18.09
C PRO A 217 -1.11 -2.57 -18.16
N HIS A 218 -0.69 -1.38 -17.71
CA HIS A 218 -1.47 -0.15 -17.59
C HIS A 218 -2.56 -0.15 -16.51
N ASN A 219 -2.77 -1.25 -15.79
CA ASN A 219 -3.80 -1.35 -14.75
C ASN A 219 -3.67 -0.25 -13.68
N ALA A 220 -2.46 0.13 -13.30
CA ALA A 220 -2.23 1.10 -12.23
C ALA A 220 -2.76 2.51 -12.55
N ALA A 221 -2.64 2.96 -13.81
CA ALA A 221 -2.74 4.38 -14.13
C ALA A 221 -3.99 4.78 -14.92
N ILE A 222 -4.69 3.87 -15.61
CA ILE A 222 -5.91 4.21 -16.37
C ILE A 222 -6.91 4.91 -15.44
N PRO A 223 -7.39 6.13 -15.75
CA PRO A 223 -8.38 6.82 -14.92
C PRO A 223 -9.65 5.98 -14.71
N ALA A 224 -10.28 6.12 -13.55
CA ALA A 224 -11.45 5.33 -13.16
C ALA A 224 -12.65 5.46 -14.10
N VAL A 225 -12.80 6.61 -14.74
CA VAL A 225 -13.92 6.93 -15.66
C VAL A 225 -13.59 6.73 -17.14
N ASP A 226 -12.33 6.38 -17.45
CA ASP A 226 -11.91 6.11 -18.82
C ASP A 226 -12.46 4.75 -19.29
N SER A 227 -12.98 4.69 -20.51
CA SER A 227 -13.55 3.46 -21.06
C SER A 227 -12.56 2.30 -21.14
N ARG A 228 -11.27 2.60 -21.27
CA ARG A 228 -10.18 1.60 -21.28
C ARG A 228 -10.06 0.87 -19.95
N ARG A 229 -10.53 1.46 -18.83
CA ARG A 229 -10.64 0.77 -17.52
C ARG A 229 -11.60 -0.43 -17.61
N TYR A 230 -12.72 -0.27 -18.32
CA TYR A 230 -13.68 -1.35 -18.52
C TYR A 230 -13.18 -2.40 -19.51
N VAL A 231 -12.44 -1.97 -20.55
CA VAL A 231 -11.76 -2.91 -21.46
C VAL A 231 -10.76 -3.77 -20.71
N LEU A 232 -9.93 -3.17 -19.88
CA LEU A 232 -8.94 -3.90 -19.06
C LEU A 232 -9.63 -4.86 -18.08
N ALA A 233 -10.75 -4.46 -17.47
CA ALA A 233 -11.53 -5.33 -16.58
C ALA A 233 -12.07 -6.55 -17.35
N HIS A 234 -12.58 -6.37 -18.56
CA HIS A 234 -13.04 -7.45 -19.43
C HIS A 234 -11.90 -8.41 -19.79
N LEU A 235 -10.76 -7.87 -20.26
CA LEU A 235 -9.59 -8.68 -20.60
C LEU A 235 -9.01 -9.44 -19.39
N SER A 236 -9.06 -8.83 -18.21
CA SER A 236 -8.66 -9.52 -16.96
C SER A 236 -9.61 -10.67 -16.63
N GLY A 237 -10.91 -10.50 -16.91
CA GLY A 237 -11.90 -11.57 -16.78
C GLY A 237 -11.66 -12.73 -17.73
N MET A 238 -11.23 -12.44 -18.97
CA MET A 238 -10.80 -13.52 -19.90
C MET A 238 -9.53 -14.19 -19.39
N ARG A 239 -8.52 -13.42 -19.04
CA ARG A 239 -7.20 -13.92 -18.68
C ARG A 239 -7.21 -14.84 -17.45
N ILE A 240 -8.02 -14.57 -16.44
CA ILE A 240 -8.08 -15.43 -15.24
C ILE A 240 -8.56 -16.84 -15.57
N VAL A 241 -9.42 -17.02 -16.57
CA VAL A 241 -9.86 -18.35 -17.03
C VAL A 241 -8.70 -19.13 -17.64
N ASP A 242 -7.88 -18.47 -18.47
CA ASP A 242 -6.66 -19.09 -19.03
C ASP A 242 -5.66 -19.42 -17.91
N MET A 243 -5.45 -18.53 -16.94
CA MET A 243 -4.57 -18.78 -15.80
C MET A 243 -4.97 -20.04 -15.00
N VAL A 244 -6.29 -20.29 -14.86
CA VAL A 244 -6.78 -21.52 -14.22
C VAL A 244 -6.37 -22.73 -15.05
N HIS A 245 -6.54 -22.70 -16.38
CA HIS A 245 -6.14 -23.82 -17.25
C HIS A 245 -4.62 -24.04 -17.30
N GLU A 246 -3.83 -22.99 -17.13
CA GLU A 246 -2.36 -23.01 -17.09
C GLU A 246 -1.81 -23.38 -15.69
N ASP A 247 -2.65 -23.45 -14.67
CA ASP A 247 -2.23 -23.50 -13.25
C ASP A 247 -1.25 -22.38 -12.87
N LEU A 248 -1.50 -21.18 -13.39
CA LEU A 248 -0.67 -20.01 -13.11
C LEU A 248 -1.07 -19.39 -11.77
N ARG A 249 -0.51 -19.90 -10.69
CA ARG A 249 -0.76 -19.49 -9.31
C ARG A 249 0.09 -18.30 -8.89
N LEU A 250 -0.31 -17.63 -7.81
CA LEU A 250 0.44 -16.49 -7.28
C LEU A 250 1.87 -16.85 -6.86
N SER A 251 2.15 -18.06 -6.37
CA SER A 251 3.52 -18.49 -6.02
C SER A 251 4.49 -18.52 -7.21
N LYS A 252 3.98 -18.63 -8.45
CA LYS A 252 4.80 -18.56 -9.67
C LYS A 252 5.11 -17.13 -10.10
N ILE A 253 4.34 -16.15 -9.61
CA ILE A 253 4.44 -14.72 -9.95
C ILE A 253 5.09 -13.94 -8.82
N LEU A 254 4.62 -14.11 -7.59
CA LEU A 254 5.12 -13.42 -6.39
C LEU A 254 6.41 -14.07 -5.89
N THR A 255 7.46 -13.99 -6.68
CA THR A 255 8.80 -14.48 -6.35
C THR A 255 9.66 -13.38 -5.74
N LYS A 256 10.81 -13.72 -5.15
CA LYS A 256 11.78 -12.73 -4.64
C LYS A 256 12.15 -11.70 -5.70
N GLU A 257 12.32 -12.14 -6.94
CA GLU A 257 12.65 -11.31 -8.09
C GLU A 257 11.55 -10.28 -8.39
N ALA A 258 10.29 -10.69 -8.30
CA ALA A 258 9.15 -9.77 -8.49
C ALA A 258 9.11 -8.69 -7.39
N PHE A 259 9.37 -9.06 -6.14
CA PHE A 259 9.46 -8.08 -5.04
C PHE A 259 10.65 -7.13 -5.21
N GLU A 260 11.81 -7.61 -5.67
CA GLU A 260 12.97 -6.76 -5.95
C GLU A 260 12.70 -5.77 -7.09
N ASN A 261 12.00 -6.20 -8.14
CA ASN A 261 11.49 -5.29 -9.17
C ASN A 261 10.56 -4.23 -8.58
N ALA A 262 9.61 -4.63 -7.74
CA ALA A 262 8.67 -3.70 -7.09
C ALA A 262 9.38 -2.68 -6.20
N ILE A 263 10.39 -3.08 -5.42
CA ILE A 263 11.23 -2.17 -4.62
C ILE A 263 11.88 -1.11 -5.50
N LYS A 264 12.47 -1.53 -6.63
CA LYS A 264 13.15 -0.62 -7.56
C LYS A 264 12.17 0.32 -8.24
N VAL A 265 11.02 -0.19 -8.67
CA VAL A 265 9.92 0.60 -9.24
C VAL A 265 9.39 1.62 -8.23
N ASN A 266 9.22 1.23 -6.95
CA ASN A 266 8.78 2.17 -5.91
C ASN A 266 9.72 3.38 -5.77
N ALA A 267 11.02 3.17 -5.90
CA ALA A 267 12.02 4.26 -5.93
C ALA A 267 11.86 5.13 -7.18
N ALA A 268 11.71 4.51 -8.36
CA ALA A 268 11.57 5.20 -9.65
C ALA A 268 10.36 6.14 -9.70
N ILE A 269 9.23 5.72 -9.12
CA ILE A 269 7.99 6.51 -9.10
C ILE A 269 7.89 7.49 -7.92
N GLY A 270 8.86 7.51 -7.01
CA GLY A 270 8.77 8.29 -5.76
C GLY A 270 7.58 7.85 -4.90
N GLY A 271 7.35 6.54 -4.79
CA GLY A 271 6.17 5.97 -4.14
C GLY A 271 6.12 6.15 -2.63
N SER A 272 5.02 5.69 -2.02
CA SER A 272 4.75 5.82 -0.59
C SER A 272 5.63 4.90 0.26
N THR A 273 6.02 5.37 1.47
CA THR A 273 6.67 4.55 2.51
C THR A 273 5.78 3.39 2.97
N ASN A 274 4.47 3.52 2.88
CA ASN A 274 3.52 2.46 3.23
C ASN A 274 3.73 1.17 2.40
N ALA A 275 4.27 1.29 1.18
CA ALA A 275 4.58 0.13 0.33
C ALA A 275 5.57 -0.83 1.01
N VAL A 276 6.49 -0.34 1.84
CA VAL A 276 7.44 -1.19 2.59
C VAL A 276 6.68 -2.20 3.46
N ILE A 277 5.76 -1.70 4.29
CA ILE A 277 4.93 -2.54 5.18
C ILE A 277 4.07 -3.52 4.37
N HIS A 278 3.47 -3.03 3.27
CA HIS A 278 2.54 -3.84 2.48
C HIS A 278 3.24 -4.93 1.68
N LEU A 279 4.37 -4.64 1.05
CA LEU A 279 5.17 -5.62 0.33
C LEU A 279 5.72 -6.70 1.28
N LYS A 280 6.17 -6.31 2.48
CA LYS A 280 6.57 -7.25 3.54
C LYS A 280 5.44 -8.20 3.92
N ALA A 281 4.24 -7.68 4.12
CA ALA A 281 3.08 -8.49 4.49
C ALA A 281 2.67 -9.46 3.36
N ILE A 282 2.62 -9.00 2.11
CA ILE A 282 2.30 -9.86 0.96
C ILE A 282 3.35 -10.96 0.79
N ALA A 283 4.64 -10.60 0.87
CA ALA A 283 5.75 -11.56 0.80
C ALA A 283 5.66 -12.62 1.90
N GLY A 284 5.37 -12.20 3.14
CA GLY A 284 5.18 -13.11 4.27
C GLY A 284 4.04 -14.11 4.04
N ARG A 285 2.91 -13.67 3.44
CA ARG A 285 1.75 -14.53 3.16
C ARG A 285 2.02 -15.57 2.08
N ILE A 286 2.86 -15.30 1.10
CA ILE A 286 3.25 -16.27 0.07
C ILE A 286 4.51 -17.09 0.44
N GLY A 287 5.15 -16.76 1.58
CA GLY A 287 6.35 -17.45 2.06
C GLY A 287 7.64 -16.96 1.42
N VAL A 288 7.68 -15.76 0.84
CA VAL A 288 8.89 -15.16 0.29
C VAL A 288 9.65 -14.42 1.39
N ASP A 289 10.93 -14.76 1.56
CA ASP A 289 11.82 -14.10 2.50
C ASP A 289 12.27 -12.74 1.96
N LEU A 290 11.50 -11.70 2.29
CA LEU A 290 11.78 -10.30 1.97
C LEU A 290 12.25 -9.58 3.22
N GLN A 291 13.53 -9.14 3.24
CA GLN A 291 14.11 -8.44 4.40
C GLN A 291 14.07 -6.93 4.22
N LEU A 292 14.03 -6.17 5.33
CA LEU A 292 14.06 -4.70 5.26
C LEU A 292 15.33 -4.19 4.55
N ASP A 293 16.45 -4.87 4.73
CA ASP A 293 17.72 -4.53 4.10
C ASP A 293 17.71 -4.69 2.57
N ASP A 294 16.74 -5.42 2.01
CA ASP A 294 16.56 -5.50 0.55
C ASP A 294 16.26 -4.12 -0.06
N TRP A 295 15.58 -3.21 0.66
CA TRP A 295 15.37 -1.85 0.19
C TRP A 295 16.66 -1.06 0.03
N ASN A 296 17.61 -1.21 0.96
CA ASN A 296 18.94 -0.60 0.81
C ASN A 296 19.75 -1.27 -0.31
N ARG A 297 19.72 -2.60 -0.39
CA ARG A 297 20.48 -3.37 -1.37
C ARG A 297 19.99 -3.16 -2.80
N VAL A 298 18.67 -3.20 -3.01
CA VAL A 298 18.05 -3.14 -4.34
C VAL A 298 17.62 -1.73 -4.70
N GLY A 299 17.00 -1.01 -3.77
CA GLY A 299 16.34 0.28 -4.04
C GLY A 299 17.30 1.45 -4.18
N ARG A 300 18.39 1.47 -3.42
CA ARG A 300 19.36 2.57 -3.47
C ARG A 300 20.00 2.72 -4.87
N GLY A 301 20.36 3.96 -5.19
CA GLY A 301 20.91 4.32 -6.50
C GLY A 301 19.89 4.32 -7.63
N MET A 302 18.61 4.00 -7.37
CA MET A 302 17.56 4.20 -8.36
C MET A 302 17.08 5.65 -8.33
N PRO A 303 17.21 6.40 -9.43
CA PRO A 303 16.69 7.76 -9.47
C PRO A 303 15.15 7.79 -9.48
N THR A 304 14.55 8.80 -8.85
CA THR A 304 13.13 9.10 -9.03
C THR A 304 12.95 9.82 -10.35
N ILE A 305 12.21 9.20 -11.27
CA ILE A 305 12.02 9.70 -12.64
C ILE A 305 10.58 10.08 -12.97
N VAL A 306 9.63 9.89 -12.05
CA VAL A 306 8.22 10.24 -12.27
C VAL A 306 7.90 11.53 -11.52
N ASP A 307 7.55 12.59 -12.27
CA ASP A 307 7.31 13.96 -11.78
C ASP A 307 5.86 14.14 -11.30
N LEU A 308 5.46 13.36 -10.30
CA LEU A 308 4.10 13.39 -9.73
C LEU A 308 4.08 13.95 -8.31
N GLN A 309 3.01 14.66 -7.97
CA GLN A 309 2.74 15.07 -6.59
C GLN A 309 2.67 13.84 -5.66
N PRO A 310 3.19 13.92 -4.42
CA PRO A 310 3.70 15.12 -3.74
C PRO A 310 5.17 15.46 -4.04
N SER A 311 5.95 14.58 -4.64
CA SER A 311 7.38 14.80 -4.90
C SER A 311 7.66 15.64 -6.16
N GLY A 312 6.67 15.83 -7.00
CA GLY A 312 6.74 16.52 -8.28
C GLY A 312 5.51 17.39 -8.57
N ARG A 313 5.24 17.62 -9.87
CA ARG A 313 4.30 18.65 -10.35
C ARG A 313 2.96 18.10 -10.83
N PHE A 314 2.99 16.96 -11.52
CA PHE A 314 1.85 16.42 -12.26
C PHE A 314 1.00 15.46 -11.42
N LEU A 315 -0.07 14.92 -12.00
CA LEU A 315 -1.02 14.01 -11.38
C LEU A 315 -1.11 12.70 -12.18
N MET A 316 -1.90 11.75 -11.71
CA MET A 316 -1.99 10.40 -12.30
C MET A 316 -2.59 10.39 -13.71
N GLU A 317 -3.42 11.37 -14.08
CA GLU A 317 -3.98 11.50 -15.42
C GLU A 317 -2.86 11.78 -16.44
N GLU A 318 -1.98 12.75 -16.18
CA GLU A 318 -0.80 13.01 -17.02
C GLU A 318 0.15 11.81 -17.05
N PHE A 319 0.30 11.11 -15.94
CA PHE A 319 1.14 9.91 -15.89
C PHE A 319 0.63 8.83 -16.85
N TYR A 320 -0.67 8.57 -16.85
CA TYR A 320 -1.28 7.60 -17.78
C TYR A 320 -1.04 8.00 -19.24
N TYR A 321 -1.34 9.26 -19.60
CA TYR A 321 -1.16 9.76 -20.96
C TYR A 321 0.30 9.92 -21.38
N SER A 322 1.24 9.89 -20.44
CA SER A 322 2.68 9.88 -20.73
C SER A 322 3.24 8.47 -21.00
N GLY A 323 2.42 7.42 -20.81
CA GLY A 323 2.80 6.02 -21.01
C GLY A 323 2.61 5.13 -19.78
N GLY A 324 2.34 5.71 -18.60
CA GLY A 324 2.06 4.99 -17.37
C GLY A 324 3.25 4.15 -16.87
N LEU A 325 2.94 3.16 -16.02
CA LEU A 325 3.98 2.32 -15.41
C LEU A 325 4.81 1.50 -16.44
N PRO A 326 4.23 0.95 -17.52
CA PRO A 326 5.02 0.24 -18.54
C PRO A 326 6.11 1.12 -19.16
N ALA A 327 5.86 2.42 -19.36
CA ALA A 327 6.86 3.36 -19.86
C ALA A 327 8.00 3.60 -18.85
N VAL A 328 7.69 3.63 -17.55
CA VAL A 328 8.72 3.71 -16.48
C VAL A 328 9.60 2.46 -16.49
N ILE A 329 8.98 1.27 -16.52
CA ILE A 329 9.69 -0.02 -16.55
C ILE A 329 10.56 -0.12 -17.81
N ARG A 330 10.08 0.35 -18.97
CA ARG A 330 10.88 0.45 -20.18
C ARG A 330 12.13 1.30 -19.97
N ARG A 331 12.00 2.52 -19.41
CA ARG A 331 13.16 3.38 -19.09
C ARG A 331 14.17 2.70 -18.18
N MET A 332 13.66 2.00 -17.16
CA MET A 332 14.52 1.25 -16.24
C MET A 332 15.26 0.13 -16.95
N GLY A 333 14.58 -0.64 -17.79
CA GLY A 333 15.18 -1.75 -18.55
C GLY A 333 16.23 -1.28 -19.56
N GLU A 334 15.93 -0.24 -20.34
CA GLU A 334 16.88 0.37 -21.30
C GLU A 334 18.15 0.89 -20.61
N ALA A 335 18.04 1.30 -19.34
CA ALA A 335 19.19 1.77 -18.53
C ALA A 335 19.84 0.66 -17.68
N ASN A 336 19.45 -0.60 -17.86
CA ASN A 336 19.87 -1.74 -17.02
C ASN A 336 19.61 -1.57 -15.51
N LEU A 337 18.54 -0.86 -15.17
CA LEU A 337 18.10 -0.61 -13.79
C LEU A 337 16.93 -1.49 -13.37
N LEU A 338 16.36 -2.32 -14.24
CA LEU A 338 15.36 -3.33 -13.92
C LEU A 338 16.10 -4.62 -13.50
N PRO A 339 16.06 -5.01 -12.21
CA PRO A 339 16.93 -6.09 -11.73
C PRO A 339 16.57 -7.46 -12.31
N HIS A 340 15.28 -7.73 -12.52
CA HIS A 340 14.79 -9.04 -12.96
C HIS A 340 13.81 -8.91 -14.13
N PRO A 341 14.29 -8.61 -15.35
CA PRO A 341 13.44 -8.42 -16.52
C PRO A 341 12.65 -9.68 -16.91
N GLN A 342 13.10 -10.87 -16.46
CA GLN A 342 12.47 -12.15 -16.76
C GLN A 342 11.38 -12.57 -15.75
N ALA A 343 11.07 -11.73 -14.75
CA ALA A 343 10.01 -12.03 -13.78
C ALA A 343 8.66 -12.22 -14.51
N LEU A 344 7.99 -13.32 -14.18
CA LEU A 344 6.74 -13.74 -14.83
C LEU A 344 5.57 -12.88 -14.37
N THR A 345 4.61 -12.62 -15.27
CA THR A 345 3.39 -11.88 -14.97
C THR A 345 2.12 -12.69 -15.30
N VAL A 346 0.97 -12.19 -14.86
CA VAL A 346 -0.34 -12.85 -15.04
C VAL A 346 -0.69 -13.20 -16.49
N ASN A 347 -0.17 -12.48 -17.48
CA ASN A 347 -0.45 -12.79 -18.91
C ASN A 347 0.48 -13.88 -19.50
N GLY A 348 1.34 -14.48 -18.69
CA GLY A 348 2.29 -15.51 -19.13
C GLY A 348 3.55 -14.96 -19.80
N GLN A 349 3.68 -13.65 -19.92
CA GLN A 349 4.86 -12.97 -20.42
C GLN A 349 5.72 -12.46 -19.26
N THR A 350 6.98 -12.17 -19.54
CA THR A 350 7.86 -11.51 -18.59
C THR A 350 7.49 -10.02 -18.44
N ILE A 351 7.90 -9.41 -17.33
CA ILE A 351 7.68 -7.98 -17.12
C ILE A 351 8.36 -7.13 -18.21
N TRP A 352 9.50 -7.57 -18.73
CA TRP A 352 10.19 -6.88 -19.81
C TRP A 352 9.45 -7.01 -21.15
N GLU A 353 9.01 -8.20 -21.52
CA GLU A 353 8.21 -8.42 -22.75
C GLU A 353 6.97 -7.52 -22.78
N ASN A 354 6.31 -7.32 -21.63
CA ASN A 354 5.17 -6.43 -21.49
C ASN A 354 5.50 -4.95 -21.70
N CYS A 355 6.73 -4.53 -21.39
CA CYS A 355 7.04 -3.11 -21.25
C CYS A 355 8.02 -2.57 -22.29
N GLN A 356 8.87 -3.41 -22.90
CA GLN A 356 9.99 -2.99 -23.76
C GLN A 356 9.60 -2.11 -24.97
N GLN A 357 8.35 -2.20 -25.43
CA GLN A 357 7.85 -1.42 -26.56
C GLN A 357 6.87 -0.31 -26.13
N SER A 358 6.67 -0.11 -24.83
CA SER A 358 5.73 0.89 -24.33
C SER A 358 6.14 2.30 -24.74
N PRO A 359 5.25 3.09 -25.35
CA PRO A 359 5.60 4.44 -25.77
C PRO A 359 5.79 5.36 -24.57
N ILE A 360 6.67 6.35 -24.72
CA ILE A 360 6.89 7.44 -23.76
C ILE A 360 6.53 8.73 -24.47
N TYR A 361 5.39 9.32 -24.08
CA TYR A 361 4.85 10.47 -24.80
C TYR A 361 5.27 11.82 -24.21
N ASN A 362 5.70 11.85 -22.94
CA ASN A 362 6.06 13.09 -22.26
C ASN A 362 7.25 12.89 -21.30
N ASP A 363 8.40 13.43 -21.69
CA ASP A 363 9.64 13.39 -20.92
C ASP A 363 9.64 14.33 -19.70
N GLU A 364 8.66 15.21 -19.55
CA GLU A 364 8.53 16.03 -18.34
C GLU A 364 7.85 15.25 -17.20
N VAL A 365 6.92 14.34 -17.51
CA VAL A 365 6.20 13.52 -16.55
C VAL A 365 6.99 12.25 -16.21
N ILE A 366 7.47 11.53 -17.24
CA ILE A 366 8.35 10.37 -17.08
C ILE A 366 9.74 10.76 -17.56
N ARG A 367 10.54 11.27 -16.65
CA ARG A 367 11.85 11.87 -16.94
C ARG A 367 12.87 10.85 -17.41
N LYS A 368 13.88 11.32 -18.14
CA LYS A 368 15.05 10.54 -18.48
C LYS A 368 15.88 10.22 -17.24
N ILE A 369 16.60 9.10 -17.27
CA ILE A 369 17.44 8.64 -16.15
C ILE A 369 18.56 9.65 -15.81
N ASP A 370 19.06 10.36 -16.80
CA ASP A 370 20.09 11.39 -16.66
C ASP A 370 19.56 12.76 -16.18
N ASN A 371 18.23 12.92 -16.15
CA ASN A 371 17.56 14.15 -15.67
C ASN A 371 16.42 13.84 -14.69
N PRO A 372 16.69 13.15 -13.57
CA PRO A 372 15.66 12.72 -12.63
C PRO A 372 15.18 13.86 -11.71
N ILE A 373 14.10 13.61 -10.96
CA ILE A 373 13.65 14.47 -9.85
C ILE A 373 14.65 14.39 -8.69
N ARG A 374 15.13 13.18 -8.40
CA ARG A 374 16.14 12.88 -7.38
C ARG A 374 17.10 11.83 -7.92
N GLN A 375 18.37 11.98 -7.66
CA GLN A 375 19.42 11.04 -8.10
C GLN A 375 19.34 9.70 -7.35
N ASP A 376 18.96 9.71 -6.07
CA ASP A 376 18.66 8.51 -5.30
C ASP A 376 17.26 8.64 -4.69
N GLY A 377 16.30 7.89 -5.22
CA GLY A 377 14.90 7.84 -4.80
C GLY A 377 14.59 6.61 -3.95
N GLY A 378 15.56 5.74 -3.72
CA GLY A 378 15.40 4.53 -2.94
C GLY A 378 15.05 4.83 -1.49
N MET A 379 14.07 4.09 -0.92
CA MET A 379 13.77 4.20 0.51
C MET A 379 15.03 3.91 1.32
N CYS A 380 15.39 4.79 2.25
CA CYS A 380 16.49 4.59 3.16
C CYS A 380 16.01 3.77 4.36
N ILE A 381 16.58 2.59 4.57
CA ILE A 381 16.43 1.85 5.81
C ILE A 381 17.55 2.30 6.76
N LEU A 382 17.12 2.78 7.92
CA LEU A 382 18.00 3.31 8.96
C LEU A 382 18.10 2.30 10.10
N ARG A 383 19.31 2.15 10.65
CA ARG A 383 19.56 1.28 11.80
C ARG A 383 20.43 2.01 12.84
N GLY A 384 20.40 1.52 14.05
CA GLY A 384 21.16 2.01 15.19
C GLY A 384 20.50 1.65 16.50
N ASN A 385 21.04 2.16 17.60
CA ASN A 385 20.49 1.86 18.92
C ASN A 385 19.07 2.39 19.13
N LEU A 386 18.63 3.41 18.33
CA LEU A 386 17.27 3.92 18.37
C LEU A 386 16.29 3.08 17.53
N ALA A 387 16.77 2.42 16.49
CA ALA A 387 15.96 1.59 15.58
C ALA A 387 16.70 0.26 15.28
N PRO A 388 16.86 -0.65 16.25
CA PRO A 388 17.66 -1.86 16.06
C PRO A 388 17.06 -2.82 15.01
N LYS A 389 15.75 -2.83 14.85
CA LYS A 389 15.06 -3.59 13.79
C LYS A 389 14.80 -2.77 12.51
N GLY A 390 15.09 -1.47 12.53
CA GLY A 390 15.04 -0.59 11.39
C GLY A 390 14.01 0.54 11.51
N ALA A 391 14.19 1.53 10.65
CA ALA A 391 13.25 2.62 10.40
C ALA A 391 13.33 2.99 8.93
N VAL A 392 12.36 3.75 8.41
CA VAL A 392 12.24 4.09 6.99
C VAL A 392 12.24 5.60 6.80
N LEU A 393 13.02 6.09 5.84
CA LEU A 393 12.99 7.47 5.39
C LEU A 393 12.84 7.51 3.88
N LYS A 394 12.01 8.45 3.37
CA LYS A 394 11.76 8.67 1.94
C LYS A 394 12.60 9.85 1.42
N PRO A 395 13.71 9.63 0.69
CA PRO A 395 14.58 10.70 0.22
C PRO A 395 13.89 11.67 -0.74
N SER A 396 12.95 11.17 -1.58
CA SER A 396 12.24 12.02 -2.55
C SER A 396 11.30 13.07 -1.91
N ALA A 397 10.98 12.91 -0.63
CA ALA A 397 10.17 13.85 0.15
C ALA A 397 11.01 14.69 1.14
N ALA A 398 12.25 14.29 1.41
CA ALA A 398 13.12 14.90 2.42
C ALA A 398 13.89 16.11 1.89
N THR A 399 14.20 17.04 2.78
CA THR A 399 15.13 18.15 2.54
C THR A 399 16.56 17.61 2.54
N PRO A 400 17.34 17.79 1.45
CA PRO A 400 18.66 17.19 1.33
C PRO A 400 19.62 17.53 2.48
N GLU A 401 19.58 18.76 2.96
CA GLU A 401 20.44 19.30 4.02
C GLU A 401 20.14 18.61 5.38
N LEU A 402 18.92 18.12 5.56
CA LEU A 402 18.49 17.41 6.78
C LEU A 402 18.71 15.89 6.73
N MET A 403 19.13 15.36 5.58
CA MET A 403 19.46 13.92 5.43
C MET A 403 20.65 13.48 6.28
N LYS A 404 21.49 14.42 6.70
CA LYS A 404 22.52 14.25 7.72
C LYS A 404 22.36 15.34 8.75
N HIS A 405 21.86 14.99 9.94
CA HIS A 405 21.49 15.96 10.96
C HIS A 405 21.74 15.40 12.36
N ARG A 406 22.17 16.30 13.25
CA ARG A 406 22.31 16.03 14.69
C ARG A 406 21.53 17.10 15.45
N GLY A 407 20.56 16.69 16.24
CA GLY A 407 19.71 17.64 16.95
C GLY A 407 19.24 17.14 18.31
N ARG A 408 18.79 18.08 19.11
CA ARG A 408 18.18 17.84 20.41
C ARG A 408 16.74 17.35 20.23
N ALA A 409 16.37 16.29 20.91
CA ALA A 409 15.02 15.73 20.87
C ALA A 409 14.01 16.63 21.61
N VAL A 410 12.89 16.90 20.96
CA VAL A 410 11.65 17.43 21.55
C VAL A 410 10.61 16.32 21.48
N VAL A 411 10.30 15.73 22.65
CA VAL A 411 9.55 14.48 22.74
C VAL A 411 8.08 14.74 23.04
N PHE A 412 7.23 14.05 22.29
CA PHE A 412 5.80 13.90 22.51
C PHE A 412 5.50 12.45 22.84
N GLU A 413 4.85 12.21 23.96
CA GLU A 413 4.58 10.86 24.45
C GLU A 413 3.57 10.08 23.59
N ASN A 414 2.70 10.80 22.87
CA ASN A 414 1.73 10.25 21.91
C ASN A 414 1.15 11.38 21.05
N PHE A 415 0.24 11.02 20.15
CA PHE A 415 -0.39 11.99 19.24
C PHE A 415 -1.26 13.04 19.97
N ASP A 416 -1.88 12.70 21.09
CA ASP A 416 -2.67 13.68 21.86
C ASP A 416 -1.79 14.69 22.59
N ASP A 417 -0.68 14.25 23.16
CA ASP A 417 0.34 15.15 23.73
C ASP A 417 0.95 16.06 22.65
N TYR A 418 1.24 15.52 21.46
CA TYR A 418 1.67 16.32 20.31
C TYR A 418 0.64 17.43 19.97
N LYS A 419 -0.64 17.09 19.82
CA LYS A 419 -1.69 18.08 19.52
C LYS A 419 -1.83 19.15 20.58
N ALA A 420 -1.67 18.79 21.84
CA ALA A 420 -1.79 19.71 22.96
C ALA A 420 -0.64 20.74 23.00
N ARG A 421 0.59 20.30 22.61
CA ARG A 421 1.80 21.10 22.85
C ARG A 421 2.42 21.72 21.61
N ILE A 422 2.17 21.21 20.40
CA ILE A 422 2.87 21.67 19.20
C ILE A 422 2.67 23.16 18.88
N ASN A 423 1.52 23.72 19.27
CA ASN A 423 1.17 25.12 19.07
C ASN A 423 1.50 26.02 20.28
N ASP A 424 2.08 25.45 21.34
CA ASP A 424 2.46 26.22 22.53
C ASP A 424 3.63 27.17 22.19
N PRO A 425 3.48 28.47 22.38
CA PRO A 425 4.56 29.44 22.15
C PRO A 425 5.77 29.19 23.05
N ASP A 426 5.56 28.63 24.24
CA ASP A 426 6.59 28.37 25.24
C ASP A 426 7.27 26.97 25.04
N LEU A 427 6.83 26.18 24.05
CA LEU A 427 7.49 24.91 23.71
C LEU A 427 8.98 25.17 23.42
N ASP A 428 9.87 24.55 24.20
CA ASP A 428 11.34 24.67 24.01
C ASP A 428 11.81 23.95 22.74
N VAL A 429 11.72 24.65 21.60
CA VAL A 429 12.07 24.15 20.27
C VAL A 429 12.67 25.26 19.41
N ASP A 430 13.74 24.89 18.68
CA ASP A 430 14.33 25.69 17.60
C ASP A 430 14.46 24.84 16.32
N GLU A 431 14.93 25.42 15.24
CA GLU A 431 15.05 24.80 13.91
C GLU A 431 16.06 23.64 13.84
N THR A 432 16.94 23.50 14.84
CA THR A 432 17.94 22.44 14.91
C THR A 432 17.43 21.20 15.65
N CYS A 433 16.30 21.33 16.35
CA CYS A 433 15.71 20.25 17.13
C CYS A 433 15.14 19.14 16.23
N ILE A 434 15.01 17.95 16.81
CA ILE A 434 14.36 16.78 16.23
C ILE A 434 13.04 16.55 16.98
N LEU A 435 11.92 16.56 16.27
CA LEU A 435 10.62 16.23 16.85
C LEU A 435 10.47 14.72 16.95
N VAL A 436 10.18 14.19 18.13
CA VAL A 436 10.04 12.75 18.38
C VAL A 436 8.65 12.46 18.92
N MET A 437 7.87 11.62 18.23
CA MET A 437 6.56 11.16 18.71
C MET A 437 6.60 9.65 18.96
N LYS A 438 6.25 9.25 20.17
CA LYS A 438 6.16 7.87 20.63
C LYS A 438 4.74 7.31 20.52
N ASN A 439 4.60 6.00 20.73
CA ASN A 439 3.32 5.31 20.92
C ASN A 439 2.29 5.54 19.81
N ALA A 440 2.75 5.68 18.58
CA ALA A 440 1.92 5.80 17.39
C ALA A 440 2.13 4.64 16.38
N GLY A 441 2.85 3.62 16.81
CA GLY A 441 3.13 2.38 16.07
C GLY A 441 1.97 1.38 16.08
N PRO A 442 2.21 0.14 15.58
CA PRO A 442 1.18 -0.88 15.40
C PRO A 442 0.32 -1.15 16.66
N LYS A 443 0.94 -1.28 17.82
CA LYS A 443 0.25 -1.53 19.11
C LYS A 443 -0.11 -0.25 19.84
N GLY A 444 0.76 0.76 19.79
CA GLY A 444 0.58 2.02 20.50
C GLY A 444 -0.60 2.84 19.98
N TYR A 445 -0.78 2.84 18.68
CA TYR A 445 -1.96 3.37 18.01
C TYR A 445 -2.51 2.29 17.05
N PRO A 446 -3.43 1.44 17.49
CA PRO A 446 -3.88 0.29 16.69
C PRO A 446 -4.25 0.65 15.26
N GLY A 447 -3.54 0.05 14.30
CA GLY A 447 -3.57 0.42 12.90
C GLY A 447 -2.45 1.35 12.48
N MET A 448 -1.58 1.81 13.38
CA MET A 448 -0.40 2.61 13.02
C MET A 448 -0.79 3.82 12.14
N ALA A 449 -1.52 4.78 12.73
CA ALA A 449 -2.09 5.91 11.99
C ALA A 449 -1.04 6.75 11.23
N GLU A 450 -1.48 7.48 10.20
CA GLU A 450 -0.63 8.33 9.36
C GLU A 450 -0.37 9.71 10.01
N VAL A 451 0.14 9.70 11.24
CA VAL A 451 0.37 10.90 12.05
C VAL A 451 1.86 11.26 12.19
N GLY A 452 2.75 10.45 11.61
CA GLY A 452 4.20 10.60 11.76
C GLY A 452 4.79 11.85 11.11
N ASN A 453 4.10 12.44 10.13
CA ASN A 453 4.57 13.66 9.46
C ASN A 453 4.46 14.93 10.29
N MET A 454 3.97 14.87 11.51
CA MET A 454 3.85 15.98 12.47
C MET A 454 4.01 17.37 11.86
N GLY A 455 3.05 18.28 12.01
CA GLY A 455 3.20 19.68 11.62
C GLY A 455 4.28 20.37 12.46
N LEU A 456 4.88 21.43 11.91
CA LEU A 456 5.90 22.20 12.61
C LEU A 456 5.29 23.21 13.58
N PRO A 457 5.99 23.59 14.65
CA PRO A 457 5.57 24.66 15.56
C PRO A 457 5.36 25.98 14.82
N PRO A 458 4.29 26.77 15.11
CA PRO A 458 4.02 28.04 14.43
C PRO A 458 5.20 29.02 14.48
N LYS A 459 5.95 29.06 15.59
CA LYS A 459 7.12 29.95 15.73
C LYS A 459 8.29 29.56 14.80
N ILE A 460 8.39 28.30 14.39
CA ILE A 460 9.37 27.82 13.40
C ILE A 460 8.91 28.20 12.00
N LEU A 461 7.62 27.96 11.69
CA LEU A 461 7.02 28.37 10.41
C LEU A 461 7.11 29.90 10.20
N ALA A 462 6.95 30.70 11.24
CA ALA A 462 7.08 32.15 11.20
C ALA A 462 8.49 32.64 10.81
N LYS A 463 9.54 31.81 11.04
CA LYS A 463 10.91 32.06 10.57
C LYS A 463 11.12 31.71 9.11
N GLY A 464 10.10 31.17 8.40
CA GLY A 464 10.22 30.68 7.02
C GLY A 464 10.81 29.28 6.93
N ILE A 465 10.99 28.55 8.03
CA ILE A 465 11.46 27.18 8.07
C ILE A 465 10.27 26.26 7.74
N THR A 466 10.38 25.44 6.73
CA THR A 466 9.30 24.58 6.23
C THR A 466 9.54 23.08 6.47
N ASP A 467 10.71 22.71 6.97
CA ASP A 467 11.04 21.30 7.31
C ASP A 467 11.95 21.20 8.54
N MET A 468 11.79 20.14 9.31
CA MET A 468 12.64 19.71 10.42
C MET A 468 12.69 18.19 10.42
N VAL A 469 13.72 17.60 11.03
CA VAL A 469 13.75 16.15 11.24
C VAL A 469 12.65 15.74 12.23
N ARG A 470 11.88 14.74 11.84
CA ARG A 470 10.80 14.14 12.64
C ARG A 470 11.01 12.64 12.72
N ILE A 471 10.80 12.05 13.89
CA ILE A 471 11.01 10.62 14.14
C ILE A 471 9.77 10.05 14.84
N SER A 472 9.24 8.94 14.35
CA SER A 472 8.13 8.25 14.99
C SER A 472 8.08 6.76 14.61
N ASP A 473 7.42 5.97 15.44
CA ASP A 473 6.97 4.61 15.13
C ASP A 473 5.68 4.57 14.27
N ALA A 474 5.11 5.74 13.96
CA ALA A 474 3.94 5.92 13.09
C ALA A 474 4.25 5.74 11.59
N ARG A 475 3.18 5.76 10.77
CA ARG A 475 3.23 5.99 9.32
C ARG A 475 3.01 7.47 8.99
N MET A 476 3.23 7.83 7.74
CA MET A 476 2.73 9.09 7.18
C MET A 476 1.89 8.84 5.93
N SER A 477 1.05 9.79 5.57
CA SER A 477 0.33 9.78 4.31
C SER A 477 1.30 9.73 3.14
N GLY A 478 0.95 8.98 2.08
CA GLY A 478 1.72 8.98 0.83
C GLY A 478 1.80 10.36 0.17
N THR A 479 0.94 11.31 0.56
CA THR A 479 0.92 12.71 0.08
C THR A 479 1.68 13.68 0.97
N ALA A 480 2.23 13.22 2.11
CA ALA A 480 3.03 14.05 3.00
C ALA A 480 4.47 14.22 2.49
N TYR A 481 5.11 15.28 2.93
CA TYR A 481 6.50 15.63 2.59
C TYR A 481 7.30 16.00 3.84
N GLY A 482 8.61 16.10 3.68
CA GLY A 482 9.58 16.48 4.70
C GLY A 482 10.49 15.35 5.13
N THR A 483 11.48 15.69 5.97
CA THR A 483 12.49 14.75 6.49
C THR A 483 11.91 14.00 7.69
N VAL A 484 11.23 12.90 7.39
CA VAL A 484 10.49 12.10 8.39
C VAL A 484 11.03 10.69 8.44
N VAL A 485 11.52 10.28 9.60
CA VAL A 485 11.89 8.90 9.93
C VAL A 485 10.66 8.22 10.52
N LEU A 486 10.22 7.16 9.88
CA LEU A 486 8.97 6.44 10.16
C LEU A 486 9.23 4.99 10.50
N HIS A 487 8.18 4.32 10.97
CA HIS A 487 8.21 2.86 11.17
C HIS A 487 9.34 2.40 12.10
N VAL A 488 9.74 3.25 13.07
CA VAL A 488 10.80 2.89 14.02
C VAL A 488 10.42 1.58 14.71
N ALA A 489 11.27 0.58 14.57
CA ALA A 489 11.05 -0.76 15.10
C ALA A 489 12.23 -1.23 15.97
N PRO A 490 11.92 -1.88 17.13
CA PRO A 490 10.58 -2.06 17.72
C PRO A 490 9.93 -0.74 18.12
N GLU A 491 8.59 -0.66 18.01
CA GLU A 491 7.82 0.53 18.43
C GLU A 491 7.94 0.78 19.95
N ALA A 492 7.62 2.00 20.40
CA ALA A 492 7.67 2.37 21.81
C ALA A 492 6.78 1.48 22.69
N MET A 493 5.53 1.21 22.28
CA MET A 493 4.59 0.36 23.02
C MET A 493 5.06 -1.10 23.14
N ALA A 494 5.91 -1.57 22.25
CA ALA A 494 6.52 -2.90 22.33
C ALA A 494 7.83 -2.91 23.13
N GLY A 495 8.16 -1.82 23.84
CA GLY A 495 9.39 -1.69 24.63
C GLY A 495 10.63 -1.37 23.79
N GLY A 496 10.46 -0.84 22.59
CA GLY A 496 11.57 -0.40 21.75
C GLY A 496 12.29 0.83 22.31
N PRO A 497 13.53 1.10 21.88
CA PRO A 497 14.35 2.20 22.40
C PRO A 497 13.71 3.58 22.25
N LEU A 498 12.80 3.76 21.29
CA LEU A 498 12.04 5.00 21.13
C LEU A 498 11.26 5.37 22.40
N ALA A 499 10.80 4.38 23.19
CA ALA A 499 10.06 4.58 24.43
C ALA A 499 10.85 5.39 25.48
N VAL A 500 12.17 5.25 25.49
CA VAL A 500 13.04 5.82 26.53
C VAL A 500 13.79 7.08 26.10
N VAL A 501 13.52 7.61 24.92
CA VAL A 501 14.02 8.93 24.48
C VAL A 501 13.43 10.01 25.39
N GLN A 502 14.26 10.95 25.84
CA GLN A 502 13.88 12.04 26.73
C GLN A 502 14.08 13.40 26.04
N ASN A 503 13.32 14.41 26.48
CA ASN A 503 13.58 15.79 26.06
C ASN A 503 15.03 16.16 26.40
N GLY A 504 15.72 16.71 25.40
CA GLY A 504 17.11 17.13 25.55
C GLY A 504 18.15 16.10 25.11
N ASP A 505 17.77 14.83 24.91
CA ASP A 505 18.66 13.85 24.31
C ASP A 505 19.10 14.27 22.90
N PHE A 506 20.33 13.96 22.54
CA PHE A 506 20.78 14.19 21.17
C PHE A 506 20.59 12.94 20.31
N ILE A 507 20.11 13.17 19.07
CA ILE A 507 19.93 12.11 18.08
C ILE A 507 20.73 12.47 16.84
N GLU A 508 21.45 11.49 16.29
CA GLU A 508 22.14 11.57 15.01
C GLU A 508 21.38 10.79 13.94
N LEU A 509 20.98 11.50 12.88
CA LEU A 509 20.50 10.95 11.62
C LEU A 509 21.60 11.07 10.56
N ASP A 510 22.01 9.98 9.95
CA ASP A 510 22.77 9.96 8.70
C ASP A 510 22.11 8.99 7.72
N ALA A 511 21.23 9.52 6.89
CA ALA A 511 20.48 8.72 5.93
C ALA A 511 21.38 8.13 4.83
N TYR A 512 22.50 8.77 4.53
CA TYR A 512 23.48 8.27 3.54
C TYR A 512 24.19 7.02 4.08
N ALA A 513 24.53 7.03 5.37
CA ALA A 513 25.14 5.89 6.05
C ALA A 513 24.11 4.85 6.56
N GLY A 514 22.80 5.14 6.47
CA GLY A 514 21.74 4.30 7.01
C GLY A 514 21.72 4.28 8.54
N LYS A 515 22.13 5.39 9.20
CA LYS A 515 22.29 5.48 10.66
C LYS A 515 21.19 6.29 11.33
N LEU A 516 20.66 5.76 12.44
CA LEU A 516 19.80 6.47 13.39
C LEU A 516 20.24 6.14 14.80
N HIS A 517 20.83 7.10 15.50
CA HIS A 517 21.51 6.85 16.75
C HIS A 517 21.13 7.83 17.85
N LEU A 518 20.74 7.32 19.00
CA LEU A 518 20.54 8.07 20.23
C LEU A 518 21.89 8.19 20.97
N GLU A 519 22.35 9.40 21.23
CA GLU A 519 23.66 9.67 21.84
C GLU A 519 23.63 9.55 23.38
N VAL A 520 23.34 8.36 23.85
CA VAL A 520 23.50 7.96 25.24
C VAL A 520 24.41 6.73 25.30
N SER A 521 25.05 6.47 26.43
CA SER A 521 25.88 5.26 26.56
C SER A 521 25.01 4.00 26.50
N ASP A 522 25.60 2.88 26.11
CA ASP A 522 24.91 1.59 26.09
C ASP A 522 24.40 1.20 27.47
N GLU A 523 25.16 1.54 28.53
CA GLU A 523 24.79 1.31 29.94
C GLU A 523 23.57 2.15 30.33
N GLU A 524 23.53 3.43 29.94
CA GLU A 524 22.41 4.32 30.20
C GLU A 524 21.17 3.86 29.46
N LEU A 525 21.29 3.55 28.14
CA LEU A 525 20.18 3.04 27.35
C LEU A 525 19.60 1.76 27.97
N LYS A 526 20.45 0.84 28.36
CA LYS A 526 20.04 -0.39 29.03
C LYS A 526 19.31 -0.11 30.34
N GLN A 527 19.87 0.78 31.19
CA GLN A 527 19.24 1.18 32.45
C GLN A 527 17.87 1.83 32.22
N ARG A 528 17.75 2.71 31.22
CA ARG A 528 16.46 3.34 30.86
C ARG A 528 15.42 2.30 30.43
N LEU A 529 15.83 1.31 29.62
CA LEU A 529 14.95 0.21 29.17
C LEU A 529 14.54 -0.71 30.33
N GLU A 530 15.45 -1.05 31.24
CA GLU A 530 15.16 -1.87 32.44
C GLU A 530 14.19 -1.16 33.40
N ASN A 531 14.25 0.17 33.47
CA ASN A 531 13.36 1.00 34.28
C ASN A 531 12.07 1.41 33.60
N LEU A 532 11.88 1.03 32.30
CA LEU A 532 10.68 1.37 31.56
C LEU A 532 9.46 0.70 32.24
N ALA A 533 8.52 1.53 32.68
CA ALA A 533 7.27 1.02 33.22
C ALA A 533 6.53 0.20 32.15
N PRO A 534 5.90 -0.93 32.53
CA PRO A 534 5.05 -1.65 31.59
C PRO A 534 4.02 -0.69 30.98
N PRO A 535 3.75 -0.80 29.68
CA PRO A 535 2.75 0.06 29.05
C PRO A 535 1.40 -0.11 29.76
N ALA A 536 0.68 0.99 29.93
CA ALA A 536 -0.64 0.95 30.53
C ALA A 536 -1.53 -0.05 29.75
N PRO A 537 -2.29 -0.89 30.43
CA PRO A 537 -3.19 -1.81 29.75
C PRO A 537 -4.14 -1.02 28.84
N PRO A 538 -4.43 -1.53 27.63
CA PRO A 538 -5.32 -0.83 26.74
C PRO A 538 -6.68 -0.56 27.41
N SER A 539 -7.24 0.63 27.17
CA SER A 539 -8.53 1.06 27.76
C SER A 539 -9.75 0.26 27.27
N PHE A 540 -9.54 -0.75 26.41
CA PHE A 540 -10.56 -1.60 25.82
C PHE A 540 -10.32 -3.07 26.17
N ILE A 541 -11.39 -3.74 26.54
CA ILE A 541 -11.39 -5.16 26.90
C ILE A 541 -12.22 -5.90 25.86
N GLY A 542 -11.58 -6.54 24.83
CA GLY A 542 -12.26 -7.42 23.89
C GLY A 542 -12.40 -6.91 22.45
N GLY A 543 -13.14 -7.66 21.63
CA GLY A 543 -13.37 -7.38 20.23
C GLY A 543 -12.13 -7.45 19.33
N TYR A 544 -12.29 -6.98 18.10
CA TYR A 544 -11.20 -6.98 17.11
C TYR A 544 -9.97 -6.20 17.58
N ARG A 545 -10.15 -5.13 18.34
CA ARG A 545 -9.04 -4.32 18.84
C ARG A 545 -8.13 -5.12 19.79
N LYS A 546 -8.69 -5.98 20.65
CA LYS A 546 -7.90 -6.89 21.49
C LYS A 546 -7.09 -7.86 20.64
N LEU A 547 -7.74 -8.56 19.71
CA LEU A 547 -7.07 -9.46 18.76
C LEU A 547 -5.95 -8.74 18.00
N TYR A 548 -6.20 -7.53 17.52
CA TYR A 548 -5.21 -6.74 16.80
C TYR A 548 -3.96 -6.48 17.65
N VAL A 549 -4.11 -5.93 18.86
CA VAL A 549 -2.98 -5.56 19.73
C VAL A 549 -2.19 -6.78 20.20
N GLU A 550 -2.87 -7.91 20.44
CA GLU A 550 -2.21 -9.15 20.89
C GLU A 550 -1.36 -9.79 19.78
N HIS A 551 -1.82 -9.72 18.53
CA HIS A 551 -1.25 -10.48 17.41
C HIS A 551 -0.53 -9.67 16.34
N VAL A 552 -0.64 -8.33 16.32
CA VAL A 552 0.01 -7.54 15.28
C VAL A 552 1.54 -7.58 15.44
N LEU A 553 2.20 -7.93 14.34
CA LEU A 553 3.65 -7.87 14.19
C LEU A 553 4.13 -6.42 14.05
N GLN A 554 5.43 -6.21 14.20
CA GLN A 554 6.06 -4.91 14.09
C GLN A 554 6.17 -4.45 12.62
N ALA A 555 6.51 -3.19 12.41
CA ALA A 555 6.57 -2.58 11.08
C ALA A 555 7.62 -3.23 10.17
N ASP A 556 8.75 -3.65 10.71
CA ASP A 556 9.81 -4.39 10.00
C ASP A 556 9.34 -5.78 9.51
N GLU A 557 8.26 -6.30 10.09
CA GLU A 557 7.63 -7.58 9.74
C GLU A 557 6.33 -7.39 8.92
N GLY A 558 5.97 -6.14 8.56
CA GLY A 558 4.82 -5.83 7.70
C GLY A 558 3.50 -5.60 8.43
N CYS A 559 3.47 -5.52 9.78
CA CYS A 559 2.26 -5.32 10.59
C CYS A 559 1.14 -6.33 10.26
N ASP A 560 1.48 -7.55 9.88
CA ASP A 560 0.51 -8.64 9.72
C ASP A 560 0.17 -9.23 11.09
N PHE A 561 -0.77 -10.18 11.16
CA PHE A 561 -0.93 -10.97 12.36
C PHE A 561 0.03 -12.16 12.34
N ASP A 562 0.63 -12.48 13.48
CA ASP A 562 1.63 -13.54 13.64
C ASP A 562 1.12 -14.90 13.14
N PHE A 563 -0.14 -15.24 13.41
CA PHE A 563 -0.78 -16.48 13.00
C PHE A 563 -1.21 -16.51 11.52
N LEU A 564 -1.06 -15.40 10.78
CA LEU A 564 -1.43 -15.30 9.36
C LEU A 564 -0.23 -15.37 8.41
N VAL A 565 0.98 -15.30 8.93
CA VAL A 565 2.21 -15.42 8.13
C VAL A 565 2.32 -16.82 7.53
N GLY A 566 2.69 -16.91 6.27
CA GLY A 566 2.85 -18.15 5.51
C GLY A 566 1.65 -18.49 4.62
N CYS A 567 1.92 -19.33 3.61
CA CYS A 567 0.92 -19.84 2.70
C CYS A 567 0.22 -21.06 3.31
N ARG A 568 -1.09 -21.02 3.45
CA ARG A 568 -1.90 -22.12 4.01
C ARG A 568 -2.56 -22.98 2.94
N GLY A 569 -2.48 -22.56 1.67
CA GLY A 569 -3.13 -23.25 0.55
C GLY A 569 -4.66 -23.13 0.57
N SER A 570 -5.29 -23.81 -0.37
CA SER A 570 -6.74 -23.74 -0.61
C SER A 570 -7.54 -24.96 -0.15
N GLU A 571 -6.88 -25.94 0.48
CA GLU A 571 -7.55 -27.17 0.94
C GLU A 571 -8.34 -26.92 2.23
N VAL A 572 -9.57 -27.44 2.23
CA VAL A 572 -10.47 -27.38 3.40
C VAL A 572 -11.24 -28.71 3.54
N PRO A 573 -11.62 -29.10 4.77
CA PRO A 573 -12.58 -30.19 4.97
C PRO A 573 -13.94 -29.83 4.34
N ARG A 574 -14.55 -30.76 3.59
CA ARG A 574 -15.80 -30.53 2.86
C ARG A 574 -17.03 -31.26 3.44
N HIS A 575 -16.81 -32.11 4.43
CA HIS A 575 -17.89 -32.86 5.07
C HIS A 575 -18.47 -32.05 6.22
N SER A 576 -19.67 -31.54 6.04
CA SER A 576 -20.40 -30.76 7.06
C SER A 576 -21.76 -31.38 7.45
N HIS A 577 -22.20 -32.42 6.72
CA HIS A 577 -23.51 -33.09 6.93
C HIS A 577 -23.42 -34.61 6.88
#